data_225531950ac304ead21b58546f038b4e
#
_entry.id   225531950ac304ead21b58546f038b4e
#
_cell.length_a   1.000
_cell.length_b   1.000
_cell.length_c   1.000
_cell.angle_alpha   90.00
_cell.angle_beta   90.00
_cell.angle_gamma   90.00
#
_symmetry.space_group_name_H-M   'P 1'
#
loop_
_entity.id
_entity.type
_entity.pdbx_description
1 polymer ?
#
loop_
_entity_poly.entity_id
_entity_poly.type
_entity_poly.pdbx_seq_one_letter_code
_entity_poly.pdbx_strand_id
1 'polypeptide(L)'
;MTSAAEDRTPSYARVSLAMMTSGREANLLGNVHGGEIVKLADSTAGAVAQRHSGGPAVTAALDSMAFLRPVHVGDIVRTFAQVNWAGRSSMEIGVRIETQPWDDPSVDPLHVASAYFVFVAIDEHGHAREVPGLRPETPDEVRRHREAQIRRASRLARKREIDSGRAGGPLAP
;
A
#
# COMPACT_ATOMS: atom_id res chain seq x y z
N MET A 1 22.11 3.85 -24.65
CA MET A 1 20.74 4.39 -24.78
C MET A 1 19.81 3.47 -24.03
N THR A 2 19.46 3.82 -22.81
CA THR A 2 18.49 3.05 -22.00
C THR A 2 17.11 3.31 -22.61
N SER A 3 16.51 2.30 -23.22
CA SER A 3 15.12 2.35 -23.67
C SER A 3 14.26 2.74 -22.46
N ALA A 4 13.45 3.80 -22.59
CA ALA A 4 12.45 4.11 -21.58
C ALA A 4 11.62 2.84 -21.37
N ALA A 5 11.51 2.39 -20.09
CA ALA A 5 10.74 1.19 -19.77
C ALA A 5 9.28 1.43 -20.18
N GLU A 6 8.73 0.49 -20.93
CA GLU A 6 7.36 0.54 -21.42
C GLU A 6 6.37 0.65 -20.25
N ASP A 7 5.32 1.47 -20.38
CA ASP A 7 4.28 1.63 -19.35
C ASP A 7 3.63 0.29 -19.03
N ARG A 8 3.41 0.02 -17.75
CA ARG A 8 2.82 -1.22 -17.24
C ARG A 8 1.37 -1.00 -16.82
N THR A 9 0.56 -2.02 -17.01
CA THR A 9 -0.82 -1.99 -16.51
C THR A 9 -0.86 -2.33 -15.01
N PRO A 10 -1.89 -1.91 -14.25
CA PRO A 10 -2.05 -2.35 -12.87
C PRO A 10 -2.08 -3.88 -12.70
N SER A 11 -2.64 -4.60 -13.68
CA SER A 11 -2.73 -6.07 -13.67
C SER A 11 -1.36 -6.77 -13.75
N TYR A 12 -0.35 -6.13 -14.36
CA TYR A 12 1.00 -6.68 -14.51
C TYR A 12 1.64 -7.08 -13.19
N ALA A 13 1.43 -6.30 -12.14
CA ALA A 13 2.10 -6.46 -10.85
C ALA A 13 1.18 -6.88 -9.71
N ARG A 14 -0.11 -7.16 -9.96
CA ARG A 14 -1.04 -7.58 -8.89
C ARG A 14 -0.50 -8.74 -8.08
N VAL A 15 -0.66 -8.65 -6.76
CA VAL A 15 -0.33 -9.69 -5.80
C VAL A 15 -1.48 -9.83 -4.80
N SER A 16 -1.74 -11.07 -4.41
CA SER A 16 -2.60 -11.41 -3.29
C SER A 16 -1.81 -12.30 -2.34
N LEU A 17 -1.89 -12.00 -1.04
CA LEU A 17 -1.41 -12.86 0.02
C LEU A 17 -2.56 -13.25 0.94
N ALA A 18 -2.40 -14.38 1.62
CA ALA A 18 -3.35 -14.83 2.63
C ALA A 18 -2.61 -15.29 3.88
N MET A 19 -3.22 -15.05 5.04
CA MET A 19 -2.73 -15.51 6.33
C MET A 19 -3.92 -16.03 7.15
N MET A 20 -3.77 -17.22 7.74
CA MET A 20 -4.69 -17.68 8.78
C MET A 20 -4.22 -17.12 10.11
N THR A 21 -5.10 -16.41 10.81
CA THR A 21 -4.79 -15.79 12.08
C THR A 21 -4.88 -16.78 13.25
N SER A 22 -4.08 -16.58 14.26
CA SER A 22 -4.02 -17.43 15.44
C SER A 22 -3.95 -16.59 16.72
N GLY A 23 -3.88 -17.22 17.87
CA GLY A 23 -3.69 -16.53 19.14
C GLY A 23 -2.39 -15.72 19.25
N ARG A 24 -1.40 -15.97 18.34
CA ARG A 24 -0.15 -15.19 18.30
C ARG A 24 -0.34 -13.77 17.81
N GLU A 25 -1.32 -13.57 16.94
CA GLU A 25 -1.65 -12.26 16.38
C GLU A 25 -2.68 -11.50 17.23
N ALA A 26 -3.13 -12.07 18.35
CA ALA A 26 -4.16 -11.48 19.21
C ALA A 26 -3.68 -10.24 19.96
N ASN A 27 -4.55 -9.23 20.05
CA ASN A 27 -4.41 -8.10 20.96
C ASN A 27 -5.07 -8.39 22.33
N LEU A 28 -4.99 -7.44 23.26
CA LEU A 28 -5.59 -7.57 24.60
C LEU A 28 -7.12 -7.71 24.61
N LEU A 29 -7.79 -7.38 23.51
CA LEU A 29 -9.25 -7.51 23.35
C LEU A 29 -9.66 -8.84 22.70
N GLY A 30 -8.71 -9.73 22.38
CA GLY A 30 -8.96 -11.01 21.72
C GLY A 30 -9.19 -10.94 20.22
N ASN A 31 -9.00 -9.77 19.60
CA ASN A 31 -9.02 -9.60 18.15
C ASN A 31 -7.58 -9.64 17.60
N VAL A 32 -7.44 -9.74 16.28
CA VAL A 32 -6.14 -9.63 15.63
C VAL A 32 -5.57 -8.22 15.81
N HIS A 33 -4.31 -8.13 16.19
CA HIS A 33 -3.61 -6.85 16.38
C HIS A 33 -3.49 -6.12 15.02
N GLY A 34 -3.91 -4.84 15.00
CA GLY A 34 -3.88 -4.04 13.74
C GLY A 34 -2.50 -3.97 13.10
N GLY A 35 -1.42 -4.01 13.89
CA GLY A 35 -0.04 -4.05 13.40
C GLY A 35 0.28 -5.29 12.55
N GLU A 36 -0.31 -6.45 12.86
CA GLU A 36 -0.14 -7.66 12.03
C GLU A 36 -0.83 -7.51 10.67
N ILE A 37 -1.99 -6.86 10.65
CA ILE A 37 -2.68 -6.53 9.39
C ILE A 37 -1.87 -5.53 8.57
N VAL A 38 -1.29 -4.50 9.20
CA VAL A 38 -0.39 -3.53 8.52
C VAL A 38 0.81 -4.24 7.93
N LYS A 39 1.46 -5.15 8.68
CA LYS A 39 2.62 -5.92 8.23
C LYS A 39 2.29 -6.80 7.01
N LEU A 40 1.15 -7.50 7.02
CA LEU A 40 0.71 -8.29 5.86
C LEU A 40 0.43 -7.39 4.65
N ALA A 41 -0.21 -6.24 4.86
CA ALA A 41 -0.51 -5.28 3.81
C ALA A 41 0.78 -4.67 3.22
N ASP A 42 1.76 -4.30 4.05
CA ASP A 42 3.06 -3.79 3.61
C ASP A 42 3.83 -4.84 2.80
N SER A 43 3.86 -6.09 3.26
CA SER A 43 4.49 -7.20 2.53
C SER A 43 3.86 -7.42 1.15
N THR A 44 2.53 -7.33 1.06
CA THR A 44 1.81 -7.47 -0.21
C THR A 44 2.10 -6.28 -1.13
N ALA A 45 2.08 -5.06 -0.59
CA ALA A 45 2.40 -3.85 -1.33
C ALA A 45 3.85 -3.85 -1.83
N GLY A 46 4.80 -4.30 -1.01
CA GLY A 46 6.21 -4.44 -1.36
C GLY A 46 6.43 -5.38 -2.54
N ALA A 47 5.75 -6.53 -2.55
CA ALA A 47 5.80 -7.47 -3.66
C ALA A 47 5.28 -6.84 -4.98
N VAL A 48 4.19 -6.07 -4.92
CA VAL A 48 3.67 -5.31 -6.07
C VAL A 48 4.66 -4.26 -6.55
N ALA A 49 5.23 -3.49 -5.61
CA ALA A 49 6.17 -2.42 -5.93
C ALA A 49 7.43 -2.96 -6.63
N GLN A 50 7.99 -4.07 -6.12
CA GLN A 50 9.16 -4.72 -6.71
C GLN A 50 8.85 -5.30 -8.10
N ARG A 51 7.69 -5.93 -8.29
CA ARG A 51 7.25 -6.42 -9.61
C ARG A 51 7.08 -5.27 -10.60
N HIS A 52 6.39 -4.19 -10.19
CA HIS A 52 6.18 -3.05 -11.08
C HIS A 52 7.47 -2.31 -11.40
N SER A 53 8.35 -2.14 -10.44
CA SER A 53 9.62 -1.44 -10.67
C SER A 53 10.67 -2.32 -11.37
N GLY A 54 10.52 -3.65 -11.34
CA GLY A 54 11.51 -4.58 -11.90
C GLY A 54 12.78 -4.69 -11.05
N GLY A 55 12.69 -4.48 -9.73
CA GLY A 55 13.82 -4.57 -8.81
C GLY A 55 13.50 -4.02 -7.42
N PRO A 56 14.49 -3.78 -6.55
CA PRO A 56 14.28 -3.36 -5.18
C PRO A 56 13.44 -2.09 -5.07
N ALA A 57 12.50 -2.09 -4.12
CA ALA A 57 11.70 -0.94 -3.74
C ALA A 57 11.44 -0.99 -2.23
N VAL A 58 11.45 0.17 -1.59
CA VAL A 58 11.30 0.31 -0.14
C VAL A 58 10.07 1.13 0.21
N THR A 59 9.45 0.80 1.34
CA THR A 59 8.33 1.56 1.89
C THR A 59 8.82 2.94 2.33
N ALA A 60 8.32 3.99 1.70
CA ALA A 60 8.63 5.36 2.06
C ALA A 60 7.57 5.98 2.98
N ALA A 61 6.32 5.56 2.86
CA ALA A 61 5.24 6.00 3.74
C ALA A 61 4.04 5.05 3.69
N LEU A 62 3.34 4.92 4.80
CA LEU A 62 1.94 4.53 4.85
C LEU A 62 1.13 5.84 4.84
N ASP A 63 0.54 6.16 3.69
CA ASP A 63 -0.15 7.45 3.50
C ASP A 63 -1.47 7.50 4.29
N SER A 64 -2.23 6.43 4.22
CA SER A 64 -3.41 6.23 5.06
C SER A 64 -3.80 4.75 5.14
N MET A 65 -4.42 4.39 6.27
CA MET A 65 -5.10 3.12 6.45
C MET A 65 -6.36 3.34 7.26
N ALA A 66 -7.46 2.75 6.83
CA ALA A 66 -8.73 2.79 7.55
C ALA A 66 -9.15 1.36 7.89
N PHE A 67 -9.34 1.09 9.18
CA PHE A 67 -9.97 -0.13 9.67
C PHE A 67 -11.48 0.10 9.75
N LEU A 68 -12.22 -0.72 9.06
CA LEU A 68 -13.68 -0.63 8.98
C LEU A 68 -14.35 -1.56 10.00
N ARG A 69 -13.68 -2.66 10.33
CA ARG A 69 -14.18 -3.72 11.22
C ARG A 69 -13.03 -4.46 11.90
N PRO A 70 -13.26 -5.07 13.06
CA PRO A 70 -12.27 -5.94 13.71
C PRO A 70 -12.05 -7.21 12.85
N VAL A 71 -10.87 -7.80 13.00
CA VAL A 71 -10.52 -9.12 12.47
C VAL A 71 -10.44 -10.08 13.64
N HIS A 72 -11.12 -11.23 13.57
CA HIS A 72 -11.15 -12.19 14.64
C HIS A 72 -10.01 -13.21 14.51
N VAL A 73 -9.57 -13.69 15.67
CA VAL A 73 -8.62 -14.81 15.73
C VAL A 73 -9.28 -16.04 15.11
N GLY A 74 -8.56 -16.72 14.22
CA GLY A 74 -9.07 -17.85 13.44
C GLY A 74 -9.54 -17.47 12.04
N ASP A 75 -9.74 -16.19 11.72
CA ASP A 75 -10.09 -15.77 10.38
C ASP A 75 -8.93 -15.97 9.39
N ILE A 76 -9.29 -16.22 8.13
CA ILE A 76 -8.37 -16.08 6.99
C ILE A 76 -8.40 -14.62 6.56
N VAL A 77 -7.27 -13.95 6.66
CA VAL A 77 -7.07 -12.58 6.15
C VAL A 77 -6.46 -12.68 4.76
N ARG A 78 -7.08 -12.02 3.80
CA ARG A 78 -6.58 -11.90 2.41
C ARG A 78 -6.30 -10.44 2.09
N THR A 79 -5.17 -10.21 1.44
CA THR A 79 -4.78 -8.90 0.93
C THR A 79 -4.70 -8.93 -0.58
N PHE A 80 -5.21 -7.89 -1.22
CA PHE A 80 -5.18 -7.70 -2.68
C PHE A 80 -4.55 -6.35 -2.95
N ALA A 81 -3.41 -6.34 -3.64
CA ALA A 81 -2.66 -5.13 -3.91
C ALA A 81 -2.40 -4.91 -5.39
N GLN A 82 -2.40 -3.63 -5.78
CA GLN A 82 -2.06 -3.18 -7.13
C GLN A 82 -1.45 -1.79 -7.10
N VAL A 83 -0.73 -1.43 -8.17
CA VAL A 83 -0.27 -0.05 -8.38
C VAL A 83 -1.46 0.83 -8.75
N ASN A 84 -1.65 1.92 -8.01
CA ASN A 84 -2.66 2.93 -8.32
C ASN A 84 -2.07 4.12 -9.09
N TRP A 85 -0.79 4.43 -8.84
CA TRP A 85 -0.08 5.53 -9.48
C TRP A 85 1.43 5.26 -9.50
N ALA A 86 2.11 5.67 -10.56
CA ALA A 86 3.55 5.67 -10.68
C ALA A 86 4.05 7.05 -11.12
N GLY A 87 5.13 7.53 -10.50
CA GLY A 87 5.87 8.73 -10.87
C GLY A 87 7.25 8.37 -11.39
N ARG A 88 8.22 9.29 -11.26
CA ARG A 88 9.58 9.03 -11.76
C ARG A 88 10.26 7.87 -11.02
N SER A 89 10.21 7.84 -9.68
CA SER A 89 10.87 6.82 -8.85
C SER A 89 9.97 6.29 -7.73
N SER A 90 8.78 6.82 -7.57
CA SER A 90 7.84 6.44 -6.52
C SER A 90 6.54 5.91 -7.08
N MET A 91 5.90 5.02 -6.33
CA MET A 91 4.63 4.39 -6.69
C MET A 91 3.68 4.45 -5.50
N GLU A 92 2.39 4.64 -5.75
CA GLU A 92 1.36 4.36 -4.75
C GLU A 92 0.80 2.98 -4.99
N ILE A 93 0.81 2.16 -3.95
CA ILE A 93 0.21 0.83 -3.93
C ILE A 93 -1.03 0.86 -3.05
N GLY A 94 -2.18 0.53 -3.63
CA GLY A 94 -3.41 0.33 -2.88
C GLY A 94 -3.56 -1.13 -2.47
N VAL A 95 -3.94 -1.34 -1.21
CA VAL A 95 -4.19 -2.68 -0.64
C VAL A 95 -5.60 -2.74 -0.10
N ARG A 96 -6.39 -3.68 -0.57
CA ARG A 96 -7.68 -4.07 -0.01
C ARG A 96 -7.47 -5.28 0.88
N ILE A 97 -8.04 -5.28 2.07
CA ILE A 97 -7.93 -6.34 3.05
C ILE A 97 -9.33 -6.89 3.35
N GLU A 98 -9.47 -8.20 3.22
CA GLU A 98 -10.70 -8.94 3.49
C GLU A 98 -10.44 -10.05 4.50
N THR A 99 -11.47 -10.41 5.25
CA THR A 99 -11.45 -11.53 6.19
C THR A 99 -12.63 -12.45 5.94
N GLN A 100 -12.45 -13.74 6.27
CA GLN A 100 -13.46 -14.78 6.17
C GLN A 100 -13.18 -15.82 7.25
N PRO A 101 -14.22 -16.37 7.96
CA PRO A 101 -14.04 -17.50 8.85
C PRO A 101 -13.32 -18.67 8.14
N TRP A 102 -12.38 -19.31 8.81
CA TRP A 102 -11.62 -20.41 8.21
C TRP A 102 -12.45 -21.67 7.99
N ASP A 103 -13.46 -21.88 8.84
CA ASP A 103 -14.29 -23.09 8.93
C ASP A 103 -15.64 -22.95 8.21
N ASP A 104 -16.00 -21.77 7.74
CA ASP A 104 -17.23 -21.53 7.01
C ASP A 104 -16.99 -20.82 5.66
N PRO A 105 -16.77 -21.58 4.59
CA PRO A 105 -16.58 -21.01 3.25
C PRO A 105 -17.87 -20.44 2.63
N SER A 106 -19.03 -20.65 3.26
CA SER A 106 -20.31 -20.10 2.77
C SER A 106 -20.50 -18.61 3.15
N VAL A 107 -19.72 -18.11 4.13
CA VAL A 107 -19.71 -16.71 4.49
C VAL A 107 -18.91 -15.91 3.47
N ASP A 108 -19.53 -14.89 2.91
CA ASP A 108 -18.85 -13.99 1.97
C ASP A 108 -17.66 -13.27 2.63
N PRO A 109 -16.53 -13.11 1.92
CA PRO A 109 -15.40 -12.33 2.42
C PRO A 109 -15.80 -10.90 2.77
N LEU A 110 -15.44 -10.46 3.96
CA LEU A 110 -15.79 -9.16 4.49
C LEU A 110 -14.62 -8.18 4.30
N HIS A 111 -14.87 -7.03 3.66
CA HIS A 111 -13.92 -5.95 3.59
C HIS A 111 -13.72 -5.30 4.97
N VAL A 112 -12.51 -5.41 5.51
CA VAL A 112 -12.16 -4.96 6.86
C VAL A 112 -11.23 -3.76 6.90
N ALA A 113 -10.41 -3.57 5.86
CA ALA A 113 -9.52 -2.42 5.79
C ALA A 113 -9.10 -2.09 4.36
N SER A 114 -8.69 -0.84 4.16
CA SER A 114 -7.97 -0.38 2.97
C SER A 114 -6.75 0.40 3.39
N ALA A 115 -5.62 0.21 2.69
CA ALA A 115 -4.38 0.91 2.95
C ALA A 115 -3.76 1.43 1.65
N TYR A 116 -3.03 2.55 1.76
CA TYR A 116 -2.30 3.15 0.64
C TYR A 116 -0.86 3.40 1.06
N PHE A 117 0.06 2.69 0.43
CA PHE A 117 1.49 2.76 0.67
C PHE A 117 2.19 3.53 -0.43
N VAL A 118 3.23 4.24 -0.08
CA VAL A 118 4.15 4.85 -1.05
C VAL A 118 5.47 4.10 -1.00
N PHE A 119 5.86 3.56 -2.13
CA PHE A 119 7.15 2.91 -2.33
C PHE A 119 8.06 3.74 -3.21
N VAL A 120 9.35 3.65 -2.96
CA VAL A 120 10.41 4.24 -3.80
C VAL A 120 11.30 3.10 -4.30
N ALA A 121 11.48 3.03 -5.62
CA ALA A 121 12.43 2.10 -6.22
C ALA A 121 13.87 2.60 -5.99
N ILE A 122 14.74 1.69 -5.61
CA ILE A 122 16.14 1.98 -5.30
C ILE A 122 17.09 1.11 -6.13
N ASP A 123 18.30 1.62 -6.35
CA ASP A 123 19.41 0.87 -6.92
C ASP A 123 20.20 0.11 -5.83
N GLU A 124 21.29 -0.54 -6.22
CA GLU A 124 22.20 -1.30 -5.33
C GLU A 124 22.89 -0.42 -4.27
N HIS A 125 22.95 0.89 -4.48
CA HIS A 125 23.53 1.86 -3.56
C HIS A 125 22.47 2.55 -2.68
N GLY A 126 21.19 2.19 -2.84
CA GLY A 126 20.08 2.81 -2.10
C GLY A 126 19.59 4.14 -2.68
N HIS A 127 20.06 4.55 -3.86
CA HIS A 127 19.58 5.76 -4.52
C HIS A 127 18.28 5.48 -5.29
N ALA A 128 17.42 6.50 -5.34
CA ALA A 128 16.16 6.40 -6.08
C ALA A 128 16.42 6.20 -7.58
N ARG A 129 15.78 5.18 -8.17
CA ARG A 129 15.84 4.90 -9.62
C ARG A 129 14.49 5.07 -10.28
N GLU A 130 14.51 5.28 -11.59
CA GLU A 130 13.29 5.40 -12.39
C GLU A 130 12.48 4.09 -12.42
N VAL A 131 11.17 4.24 -12.52
CA VAL A 131 10.22 3.14 -12.65
C VAL A 131 9.40 3.28 -13.93
N PRO A 132 8.90 2.17 -14.51
CA PRO A 132 7.93 2.23 -15.60
C PRO A 132 6.71 3.07 -15.23
N GLY A 133 6.16 3.78 -16.19
CA GLY A 133 4.88 4.46 -16.03
C GLY A 133 3.72 3.48 -15.77
N LEU A 134 2.56 4.01 -15.41
CA LEU A 134 1.35 3.22 -15.20
C LEU A 134 0.31 3.60 -16.26
N ARG A 135 -0.25 2.59 -16.94
CA ARG A 135 -1.34 2.71 -17.89
C ARG A 135 -2.59 2.00 -17.37
N PRO A 136 -3.52 2.73 -16.71
CA PRO A 136 -4.81 2.18 -16.32
C PRO A 136 -5.66 1.79 -17.55
N GLU A 137 -6.35 0.65 -17.49
CA GLU A 137 -7.13 0.11 -18.62
C GLU A 137 -8.64 0.07 -18.34
N THR A 138 -9.03 -0.13 -17.08
CA THR A 138 -10.44 -0.23 -16.69
C THR A 138 -10.94 1.06 -16.04
N PRO A 139 -12.27 1.33 -16.07
CA PRO A 139 -12.84 2.48 -15.38
C PRO A 139 -12.48 2.54 -13.89
N ASP A 140 -12.42 1.39 -13.20
CA ASP A 140 -12.02 1.30 -11.79
C ASP A 140 -10.55 1.65 -11.58
N GLU A 141 -9.67 1.22 -12.47
CA GLU A 141 -8.23 1.57 -12.43
C GLU A 141 -8.01 3.07 -12.70
N VAL A 142 -8.74 3.63 -13.66
CA VAL A 142 -8.72 5.10 -13.93
C VAL A 142 -9.18 5.88 -12.71
N ARG A 143 -10.26 5.45 -12.04
CA ARG A 143 -10.75 6.07 -10.80
C ARG A 143 -9.69 6.00 -9.70
N ARG A 144 -9.10 4.81 -9.46
CA ARG A 144 -8.02 4.61 -8.46
C ARG A 144 -6.80 5.46 -8.74
N HIS A 145 -6.41 5.57 -10.00
CA HIS A 145 -5.30 6.43 -10.43
C HIS A 145 -5.57 7.91 -10.09
N ARG A 146 -6.75 8.41 -10.40
CA ARG A 146 -7.17 9.79 -10.06
C ARG A 146 -7.18 10.01 -8.54
N GLU A 147 -7.73 9.09 -7.77
CA GLU A 147 -7.74 9.15 -6.30
C GLU A 147 -6.32 9.16 -5.72
N ALA A 148 -5.40 8.39 -6.29
CA ALA A 148 -3.99 8.37 -5.89
C ALA A 148 -3.29 9.73 -6.16
N GLN A 149 -3.61 10.39 -7.27
CA GLN A 149 -3.10 11.74 -7.56
C GLN A 149 -3.59 12.76 -6.52
N ILE A 150 -4.86 12.66 -6.07
CA ILE A 150 -5.41 13.52 -5.02
C ILE A 150 -4.68 13.28 -3.69
N ARG A 151 -4.51 12.03 -3.27
CA ARG A 151 -3.77 11.69 -2.04
C ARG A 151 -2.34 12.22 -2.10
N ARG A 152 -1.65 12.03 -3.23
CA ARG A 152 -0.31 12.56 -3.45
C ARG A 152 -0.25 14.09 -3.32
N ALA A 153 -1.16 14.80 -3.95
CA ALA A 153 -1.22 16.27 -3.87
C ALA A 153 -1.42 16.74 -2.42
N SER A 154 -2.35 16.13 -1.68
CA SER A 154 -2.62 16.42 -0.27
C SER A 154 -1.41 16.14 0.63
N ARG A 155 -0.72 15.01 0.44
CA ARG A 155 0.48 14.65 1.17
C ARG A 155 1.61 15.67 0.95
N LEU A 156 1.83 16.09 -0.29
CA LEU A 156 2.87 17.07 -0.62
C LEU A 156 2.53 18.47 -0.08
N ALA A 157 1.26 18.87 -0.12
CA ALA A 157 0.81 20.13 0.45
C ALA A 157 1.04 20.15 1.97
N ARG A 158 0.57 19.13 2.67
CA ARG A 158 0.78 18.98 4.13
C ARG A 158 2.26 18.97 4.51
N LYS A 159 3.11 18.28 3.74
CA LYS A 159 4.56 18.31 4.00
C LYS A 159 5.13 19.71 3.89
N ARG A 160 4.80 20.46 2.83
CA ARG A 160 5.28 21.83 2.63
C ARG A 160 4.84 22.75 3.77
N GLU A 161 3.62 22.65 4.22
CA GLU A 161 3.06 23.44 5.31
C GLU A 161 3.81 23.16 6.63
N ILE A 162 4.08 21.88 6.95
CA ILE A 162 4.84 21.50 8.13
C ILE A 162 6.28 22.01 8.04
N ASP A 163 6.94 21.84 6.89
CA ASP A 163 8.33 22.25 6.69
C ASP A 163 8.47 23.79 6.76
N SER A 164 7.50 24.55 6.22
CA SER A 164 7.49 26.01 6.33
C SER A 164 7.27 26.48 7.77
N GLY A 165 6.40 25.82 8.54
CA GLY A 165 6.19 26.12 9.95
C GLY A 165 7.45 25.87 10.81
N ARG A 166 8.24 24.84 10.48
CA ARG A 166 9.51 24.54 11.18
C ARG A 166 10.63 25.53 10.85
N ALA A 167 10.64 26.08 9.63
CA ALA A 167 11.63 27.09 9.22
C ALA A 167 11.34 28.47 9.84
N GLY A 168 10.15 28.73 10.35
CA GLY A 168 9.67 30.02 10.81
C GLY A 168 9.82 30.33 12.31
N GLY A 169 10.34 29.44 13.15
CA GLY A 169 10.52 29.74 14.56
C GLY A 169 11.17 28.67 15.42
N PRO A 170 11.94 29.03 16.47
CA PRO A 170 12.28 28.05 17.49
C PRO A 170 11.03 27.64 18.23
N LEU A 171 10.85 26.33 18.44
CA LEU A 171 9.88 25.83 19.41
C LEU A 171 10.25 26.45 20.76
N ALA A 172 9.39 27.33 21.27
CA ALA A 172 9.55 27.85 22.62
C ALA A 172 9.53 26.68 23.62
N PRO A 173 10.31 26.73 24.70
CA PRO A 173 10.45 25.66 25.68
C PRO A 173 9.12 25.30 26.38
#